data_66cafc8a51c4e875dcb734d8665bdea0
#
_entry.id   66cafc8a51c4e875dcb734d8665bdea0
#
_cell.length_a   1.000
_cell.length_b   1.000
_cell.length_c   1.000
_cell.angle_alpha   90.00
_cell.angle_beta   90.00
_cell.angle_gamma   90.00
#
_symmetry.space_group_name_H-M   'P 1'
#
loop_
_entity.id
_entity.type
_entity.pdbx_description
1 polymer ?
#
loop_
_entity_poly.entity_id
_entity_poly.type
_entity_poly.pdbx_seq_one_letter_code
_entity_poly.pdbx_strand_id
1 'polypeptide(L)'
;MKKQVLFSVLTVVLLMASGAANAQLGSTKELRFNVPFDYNVGKATMKAGNCFIQHAGTQNALLIRGNGSSALTLSGSVSGKAVSETKLVFNKYGDQYFLAQVWVEGEEVGEQLPRTRIENELISKAQPDSVIILARK
;
A
#
# COMPACT_ATOMS: atom_id res chain seq x y z
N MET A 1 22.23 15.79 52.74
CA MET A 1 22.35 14.52 52.02
C MET A 1 21.02 13.94 51.57
N LYS A 2 19.97 13.95 52.39
CA LYS A 2 18.66 13.40 51.97
C LYS A 2 17.95 14.20 50.86
N LYS A 3 18.24 15.51 50.73
CA LYS A 3 17.63 16.36 49.72
C LYS A 3 18.23 16.15 48.31
N GLN A 4 19.48 15.70 48.20
CA GLN A 4 20.12 15.46 46.93
C GLN A 4 19.67 14.16 46.25
N VAL A 5 19.30 13.15 47.05
CA VAL A 5 18.79 11.88 46.53
C VAL A 5 17.38 12.04 45.97
N LEU A 6 16.54 12.89 46.58
CA LEU A 6 15.20 13.19 46.09
C LEU A 6 15.19 13.93 44.77
N PHE A 7 16.14 14.85 44.52
CA PHE A 7 16.28 15.55 43.25
C PHE A 7 16.74 14.63 42.15
N SER A 8 17.62 13.67 42.43
CA SER A 8 18.10 12.70 41.45
C SER A 8 17.01 11.74 41.02
N VAL A 9 16.13 11.31 41.89
CA VAL A 9 15.01 10.42 41.58
C VAL A 9 13.96 11.16 40.76
N LEU A 10 13.70 12.42 41.04
CA LEU A 10 12.74 13.23 40.29
C LEU A 10 13.20 13.49 38.84
N THR A 11 14.51 13.67 38.65
CA THR A 11 15.10 13.92 37.30
C THR A 11 15.03 12.67 36.44
N VAL A 12 15.20 11.47 36.99
CA VAL A 12 15.13 10.21 36.29
C VAL A 12 13.70 9.89 35.85
N VAL A 13 12.70 10.24 36.69
CA VAL A 13 11.29 10.00 36.34
C VAL A 13 10.81 10.92 35.22
N LEU A 14 11.34 12.14 35.11
CA LEU A 14 10.97 13.06 34.02
C LEU A 14 11.54 12.65 32.69
N LEU A 15 12.65 11.93 32.64
CA LEU A 15 13.29 11.46 31.41
C LEU A 15 12.57 10.24 30.78
N MET A 16 11.77 9.52 31.57
CA MET A 16 11.03 8.36 31.06
C MET A 16 9.72 8.73 30.36
N ALA A 17 9.20 9.94 30.56
CA ALA A 17 7.93 10.38 30.00
C ALA A 17 8.05 10.92 28.55
N SER A 18 9.26 11.16 28.08
CA SER A 18 9.47 11.75 26.75
C SER A 18 9.55 10.73 25.59
N GLY A 19 9.54 9.44 25.90
CA GLY A 19 9.61 8.37 24.89
C GLY A 19 8.28 7.97 24.25
N ALA A 20 7.14 8.38 24.83
CA ALA A 20 5.84 7.93 24.36
C ALA A 20 5.24 8.77 23.23
N ALA A 21 5.77 9.95 22.96
CA ALA A 21 5.22 10.88 21.97
C ALA A 21 5.57 10.52 20.51
N ASN A 22 6.58 9.67 20.30
CA ASN A 22 7.02 9.31 18.96
C ASN A 22 6.28 8.11 18.35
N ALA A 23 5.48 7.39 19.15
CA ALA A 23 4.75 6.22 18.69
C ALA A 23 3.47 6.55 17.88
N GLN A 24 3.06 7.83 17.88
CA GLN A 24 1.83 8.26 17.19
C GLN A 24 2.07 8.92 15.83
N LEU A 25 3.32 9.11 15.42
CA LEU A 25 3.71 9.73 14.16
C LEU A 25 3.87 8.67 13.07
N GLY A 26 2.81 8.05 12.62
CA GLY A 26 2.96 7.08 11.57
C GLY A 26 1.75 6.19 11.31
N SER A 27 0.54 6.67 11.56
CA SER A 27 -0.64 5.97 11.09
C SER A 27 -0.70 6.08 9.57
N THR A 28 -0.10 5.14 8.89
CA THR A 28 -0.22 5.01 7.44
C THR A 28 -1.64 4.52 7.14
N LYS A 29 -2.36 5.26 6.33
CA LYS A 29 -3.72 4.88 5.92
C LYS A 29 -3.65 3.57 5.14
N GLU A 30 -4.33 2.56 5.63
CA GLU A 30 -4.42 1.25 4.99
C GLU A 30 -5.68 1.15 4.16
N LEU A 31 -5.54 0.75 2.89
CA LEU A 31 -6.65 0.49 1.99
C LEU A 31 -6.97 -1.00 2.00
N ARG A 32 -8.24 -1.33 2.00
CA ARG A 32 -8.73 -2.73 2.07
C ARG A 32 -9.58 -3.07 0.87
N PHE A 33 -9.27 -4.22 0.27
CA PHE A 33 -10.00 -4.73 -0.90
C PHE A 33 -10.26 -6.22 -0.73
N ASN A 34 -11.26 -6.73 -1.43
CA ASN A 34 -11.46 -8.16 -1.61
C ASN A 34 -11.33 -8.47 -3.10
N VAL A 35 -10.25 -9.15 -3.46
CA VAL A 35 -9.93 -9.47 -4.85
C VAL A 35 -10.35 -10.91 -5.13
N PRO A 36 -11.31 -11.14 -6.05
CA PRO A 36 -11.88 -12.47 -6.26
C PRO A 36 -11.04 -13.38 -7.17
N PHE A 37 -9.82 -13.00 -7.50
CA PHE A 37 -8.94 -13.77 -8.39
C PHE A 37 -7.49 -13.68 -7.91
N ASP A 38 -6.67 -14.63 -8.32
CA ASP A 38 -5.22 -14.56 -8.13
C ASP A 38 -4.65 -13.47 -9.07
N TYR A 39 -3.65 -12.73 -8.60
CA TYR A 39 -3.09 -11.62 -9.37
C TYR A 39 -1.61 -11.45 -9.12
N ASN A 40 -0.95 -10.74 -10.02
CA ASN A 40 0.47 -10.46 -9.93
C ASN A 40 0.71 -9.01 -9.50
N VAL A 41 1.66 -8.81 -8.60
CA VAL A 41 2.19 -7.51 -8.19
C VAL A 41 3.69 -7.56 -8.45
N GLY A 42 4.15 -6.90 -9.51
CA GLY A 42 5.52 -7.06 -9.94
C GLY A 42 5.83 -8.52 -10.25
N LYS A 43 6.83 -9.07 -9.57
CA LYS A 43 7.23 -10.49 -9.72
C LYS A 43 6.49 -11.43 -8.76
N ALA A 44 5.75 -10.89 -7.81
CA ALA A 44 5.05 -11.67 -6.80
C ALA A 44 3.66 -12.06 -7.27
N THR A 45 3.24 -13.27 -6.97
CA THR A 45 1.87 -13.74 -7.21
C THR A 45 1.10 -13.72 -5.90
N MET A 46 -0.04 -13.04 -5.91
CA MET A 46 -0.93 -12.90 -4.77
C MET A 46 -2.16 -13.77 -4.97
N LYS A 47 -2.61 -14.42 -3.90
CA LYS A 47 -3.82 -15.24 -3.92
C LYS A 47 -5.08 -14.39 -3.79
N ALA A 48 -6.18 -14.87 -4.39
CA ALA A 48 -7.51 -14.28 -4.22
C ALA A 48 -7.87 -14.14 -2.75
N GLY A 49 -8.56 -13.09 -2.39
CA GLY A 49 -9.02 -12.83 -1.03
C GLY A 49 -8.77 -11.40 -0.58
N ASN A 50 -8.67 -11.22 0.73
CA ASN A 50 -8.43 -9.90 1.31
C ASN A 50 -7.06 -9.36 0.92
N CYS A 51 -7.05 -8.09 0.52
CA CYS A 51 -5.86 -7.38 0.10
C CYS A 51 -5.76 -6.07 0.88
N PHE A 52 -4.60 -5.81 1.45
CA PHE A 52 -4.31 -4.59 2.22
C PHE A 52 -3.18 -3.85 1.55
N ILE A 53 -3.39 -2.57 1.27
CA ILE A 53 -2.39 -1.73 0.60
C ILE A 53 -2.08 -0.53 1.46
N GLN A 54 -0.79 -0.28 1.69
CA GLN A 54 -0.30 0.88 2.41
C GLN A 54 1.02 1.37 1.81
N HIS A 55 1.33 2.63 2.06
CA HIS A 55 2.65 3.16 1.70
C HIS A 55 3.73 2.58 2.62
N ALA A 56 4.86 2.22 2.04
CA ALA A 56 5.99 1.65 2.76
C ALA A 56 7.10 2.68 2.89
N GLY A 57 7.11 3.42 4.00
CA GLY A 57 8.17 4.37 4.33
C GLY A 57 8.21 5.63 3.48
N THR A 58 8.21 5.51 2.17
CA THR A 58 8.20 6.62 1.21
C THR A 58 6.89 6.63 0.42
N GLN A 59 6.56 7.77 -0.18
CA GLN A 59 5.36 7.90 -1.01
C GLN A 59 5.43 7.11 -2.32
N ASN A 60 6.63 6.66 -2.71
CA ASN A 60 6.84 5.97 -3.98
C ASN A 60 6.94 4.45 -3.84
N ALA A 61 6.61 3.91 -2.68
CA ALA A 61 6.64 2.48 -2.43
C ALA A 61 5.32 2.02 -1.81
N LEU A 62 4.80 0.91 -2.30
CA LEU A 62 3.58 0.29 -1.82
C LEU A 62 3.87 -1.09 -1.25
N LEU A 63 3.33 -1.35 -0.07
CA LEU A 63 3.29 -2.68 0.53
C LEU A 63 1.89 -3.25 0.32
N ILE A 64 1.82 -4.37 -0.38
CA ILE A 64 0.59 -5.08 -0.64
C ILE A 64 0.63 -6.40 0.15
N ARG A 65 -0.33 -6.60 1.04
CA ARG A 65 -0.45 -7.81 1.84
C ARG A 65 -1.73 -8.55 1.48
N GLY A 66 -1.61 -9.84 1.29
CA GLY A 66 -2.74 -10.73 1.01
C GLY A 66 -2.76 -11.92 1.95
N ASN A 67 -3.49 -12.96 1.58
CA ASN A 67 -3.55 -14.22 2.33
C ASN A 67 -2.21 -14.97 2.21
N GLY A 68 -1.40 -14.90 3.26
CA GLY A 68 -0.14 -15.66 3.34
C GLY A 68 0.98 -15.15 2.45
N SER A 69 0.79 -14.02 1.76
CA SER A 69 1.83 -13.44 0.91
C SER A 69 1.83 -11.93 0.98
N SER A 70 2.97 -11.33 0.66
CA SER A 70 3.13 -9.89 0.60
C SER A 70 4.05 -9.51 -0.55
N ALA A 71 3.87 -8.30 -1.06
CA ALA A 71 4.70 -7.74 -2.11
C ALA A 71 5.04 -6.29 -1.81
N LEU A 72 6.27 -5.91 -2.09
CA LEU A 72 6.73 -4.53 -2.02
C LEU A 72 7.04 -4.09 -3.44
N THR A 73 6.45 -2.98 -3.87
CA THR A 73 6.67 -2.46 -5.23
C THR A 73 6.86 -0.96 -5.20
N LEU A 74 7.61 -0.45 -6.18
CA LEU A 74 7.67 0.98 -6.43
C LEU A 74 6.41 1.42 -7.18
N SER A 75 6.03 2.67 -7.01
CA SER A 75 4.91 3.27 -7.74
C SER A 75 5.31 4.60 -8.33
N GLY A 76 4.71 4.93 -9.48
CA GLY A 76 4.77 6.25 -10.08
C GLY A 76 3.44 6.95 -9.91
N SER A 77 3.38 8.21 -10.33
CA SER A 77 2.15 8.99 -10.31
C SER A 77 1.43 8.91 -11.65
N VAL A 78 0.12 8.80 -11.61
CA VAL A 78 -0.73 8.91 -12.81
C VAL A 78 -1.84 9.92 -12.52
N SER A 79 -2.02 10.88 -13.45
CA SER A 79 -3.02 11.92 -13.31
C SER A 79 -4.34 11.52 -13.98
N GLY A 80 -5.44 11.94 -13.40
CA GLY A 80 -6.77 11.70 -13.94
C GLY A 80 -7.80 12.60 -13.29
N LYS A 81 -9.07 12.31 -13.52
CA LYS A 81 -10.16 12.98 -12.82
C LYS A 81 -10.31 12.40 -11.42
N ALA A 82 -10.74 13.23 -10.46
CA ALA A 82 -11.05 12.75 -9.12
C ALA A 82 -12.03 11.58 -9.19
N VAL A 83 -11.68 10.47 -8.53
CA VAL A 83 -12.52 9.27 -8.53
C VAL A 83 -13.53 9.33 -7.40
N SER A 84 -14.71 8.79 -7.63
CA SER A 84 -15.81 8.78 -6.64
C SER A 84 -15.63 7.70 -5.56
N GLU A 85 -14.80 6.70 -5.82
CA GLU A 85 -14.56 5.59 -4.90
C GLU A 85 -13.10 5.13 -4.99
N THR A 86 -12.55 4.71 -3.86
CA THR A 86 -11.23 4.07 -3.82
C THR A 86 -11.28 2.75 -4.58
N LYS A 87 -10.35 2.55 -5.48
CA LYS A 87 -10.36 1.39 -6.38
C LYS A 87 -8.97 0.91 -6.76
N LEU A 88 -8.90 -0.38 -7.11
CA LEU A 88 -7.76 -0.98 -7.81
C LEU A 88 -8.12 -1.17 -9.28
N VAL A 89 -7.14 -0.94 -10.16
CA VAL A 89 -7.26 -1.23 -11.58
C VAL A 89 -6.27 -2.34 -11.92
N PHE A 90 -6.78 -3.42 -12.50
CA PHE A 90 -5.99 -4.55 -12.97
C PHE A 90 -5.99 -4.60 -14.49
N ASN A 91 -4.88 -4.99 -15.07
CA ASN A 91 -4.81 -5.38 -16.47
C ASN A 91 -4.96 -6.90 -16.55
N LYS A 92 -5.91 -7.35 -17.34
CA LYS A 92 -6.20 -8.77 -17.56
C LYS A 92 -5.75 -9.21 -18.94
N TYR A 93 -4.90 -10.22 -18.98
CA TYR A 93 -4.42 -10.86 -20.21
C TYR A 93 -4.83 -12.34 -20.16
N GLY A 94 -5.93 -12.72 -20.83
CA GLY A 94 -6.46 -14.07 -20.70
C GLY A 94 -6.85 -14.35 -19.25
N ASP A 95 -6.19 -15.31 -18.61
CA ASP A 95 -6.44 -15.67 -17.21
C ASP A 95 -5.48 -15.00 -16.21
N GLN A 96 -4.59 -14.14 -16.69
CA GLN A 96 -3.58 -13.48 -15.86
C GLN A 96 -3.98 -12.05 -15.54
N TYR A 97 -3.93 -11.71 -14.25
CA TYR A 97 -4.24 -10.38 -13.74
C TYR A 97 -2.98 -9.73 -13.19
N PHE A 98 -2.78 -8.45 -13.52
CA PHE A 98 -1.66 -7.64 -13.02
C PHE A 98 -2.22 -6.37 -12.40
N LEU A 99 -1.85 -6.11 -11.15
CA LEU A 99 -2.21 -4.84 -10.50
C LEU A 99 -1.49 -3.70 -11.23
N ALA A 100 -2.27 -2.75 -11.73
CA ALA A 100 -1.76 -1.65 -12.55
C ALA A 100 -1.83 -0.30 -11.83
N GLN A 101 -2.94 0.02 -11.20
CA GLN A 101 -3.15 1.33 -10.57
C GLN A 101 -3.92 1.22 -9.27
N VAL A 102 -3.66 2.16 -8.38
CA VAL A 102 -4.38 2.35 -7.11
C VAL A 102 -4.89 3.80 -7.07
N TRP A 103 -6.19 3.95 -6.86
CA TRP A 103 -6.85 5.26 -6.79
C TRP A 103 -7.56 5.43 -5.46
N VAL A 104 -7.40 6.59 -4.84
CA VAL A 104 -8.06 6.95 -3.58
C VAL A 104 -9.19 7.95 -3.87
N GLU A 105 -10.34 7.74 -3.24
CA GLU A 105 -11.51 8.60 -3.39
C GLU A 105 -11.15 10.07 -3.20
N GLY A 106 -11.60 10.89 -4.12
CA GLY A 106 -11.41 12.35 -4.10
C GLY A 106 -10.08 12.83 -4.64
N GLU A 107 -9.14 11.96 -4.95
CA GLU A 107 -7.83 12.33 -5.47
C GLU A 107 -7.79 12.31 -7.00
N GLU A 108 -7.09 13.28 -7.58
CA GLU A 108 -6.86 13.40 -9.02
C GLU A 108 -5.56 12.73 -9.46
N VAL A 109 -4.76 12.29 -8.51
CA VAL A 109 -3.50 11.60 -8.76
C VAL A 109 -3.59 10.21 -8.14
N GLY A 110 -3.43 9.21 -8.99
CA GLY A 110 -3.34 7.83 -8.56
C GLY A 110 -1.91 7.33 -8.57
N GLU A 111 -1.73 6.10 -8.14
CA GLU A 111 -0.45 5.42 -8.17
C GLU A 111 -0.45 4.37 -9.26
N GLN A 112 0.61 4.33 -10.03
CA GLN A 112 0.80 3.38 -11.13
C GLN A 112 1.97 2.47 -10.82
N LEU A 113 1.75 1.16 -10.91
CA LEU A 113 2.79 0.18 -10.73
C LEU A 113 3.57 0.00 -12.04
N PRO A 114 4.90 -0.22 -11.97
CA PRO A 114 5.69 -0.47 -13.17
C PRO A 114 5.30 -1.82 -13.79
N ARG A 115 5.35 -1.89 -15.12
CA ARG A 115 5.13 -3.14 -15.83
C ARG A 115 6.36 -4.03 -15.72
N THR A 116 6.11 -5.32 -15.51
CA THR A 116 7.17 -6.32 -15.54
C THR A 116 7.49 -6.71 -16.98
N ARG A 117 8.62 -7.40 -17.16
CA ARG A 117 8.98 -7.96 -18.45
C ARG A 117 7.90 -8.90 -19.00
N ILE A 118 7.32 -9.71 -18.10
CA ILE A 118 6.24 -10.66 -18.47
C ILE A 118 5.02 -9.89 -18.97
N GLU A 119 4.62 -8.85 -18.29
CA GLU A 119 3.49 -8.02 -18.70
C GLU A 119 3.75 -7.35 -20.05
N ASN A 120 4.96 -6.84 -20.28
CA ASN A 120 5.34 -6.23 -21.56
C ASN A 120 5.28 -7.23 -22.72
N GLU A 121 5.66 -8.48 -22.48
CA GLU A 121 5.53 -9.55 -23.46
C GLU A 121 4.07 -9.85 -23.81
N LEU A 122 3.19 -9.85 -22.80
CA LEU A 122 1.76 -10.07 -22.98
C LEU A 122 1.09 -8.94 -23.77
N ILE A 123 1.44 -7.69 -23.46
CA ILE A 123 0.94 -6.50 -24.18
C ILE A 123 1.29 -6.55 -25.65
N SER A 124 2.48 -7.03 -26.00
CA SER A 124 2.90 -7.13 -27.40
C SER A 124 2.03 -8.10 -28.21
N LYS A 125 1.36 -9.03 -27.54
CA LYS A 125 0.52 -10.05 -28.18
C LYS A 125 -0.95 -9.65 -28.25
N ALA A 126 -1.47 -8.95 -27.22
CA ALA A 126 -2.88 -8.56 -27.13
C ALA A 126 -3.07 -7.41 -26.17
N GLN A 127 -4.06 -6.55 -26.45
CA GLN A 127 -4.47 -5.50 -25.53
C GLN A 127 -5.11 -6.12 -24.30
N PRO A 128 -4.80 -5.60 -23.09
CA PRO A 128 -5.42 -6.09 -21.87
C PRO A 128 -6.84 -5.56 -21.70
N ASP A 129 -7.66 -6.33 -21.01
CA ASP A 129 -8.91 -5.85 -20.46
C ASP A 129 -8.64 -5.16 -19.11
N SER A 130 -9.42 -4.12 -18.81
CA SER A 130 -9.34 -3.43 -17.54
C SER A 130 -10.39 -3.98 -16.58
N VAL A 131 -9.94 -4.38 -15.38
CA VAL A 131 -10.82 -4.89 -14.32
C VAL A 131 -10.70 -3.99 -13.10
N ILE A 132 -11.81 -3.53 -12.56
CA ILE A 132 -11.86 -2.60 -11.44
C ILE A 132 -12.41 -3.32 -10.21
N ILE A 133 -11.70 -3.22 -9.09
CA ILE A 133 -12.13 -3.72 -7.79
C ILE A 133 -12.28 -2.52 -6.84
N LEU A 134 -13.46 -2.34 -6.28
CA LEU A 134 -13.73 -1.26 -5.34
C LEU A 134 -13.28 -1.61 -3.94
N ALA A 135 -12.92 -0.59 -3.16
CA ALA A 135 -12.54 -0.78 -1.77
C ALA A 135 -13.70 -1.28 -0.92
N ARG A 136 -13.39 -2.05 0.11
CA ARG A 136 -14.35 -2.44 1.14
C ARG A 136 -14.61 -1.27 2.08
N LYS A 137 -15.88 -1.05 2.35
CA LYS A 137 -16.31 -0.07 3.35
C LYS A 137 -16.35 -0.68 4.74
#